data_c1191eb5bc68a1ef701b9857fe701fed
#
_entry.id   c1191eb5bc68a1ef701b9857fe701fed
#
_cell.length_a   1.000
_cell.length_b   1.000
_cell.length_c   1.000
_cell.angle_alpha   90.00
_cell.angle_beta   90.00
_cell.angle_gamma   90.00
#
_symmetry.space_group_name_H-M   'P 1'
#
loop_
_entity.id
_entity.type
_entity.pdbx_description
1 polymer ?
#
loop_
_entity_poly.entity_id
_entity_poly.type
_entity_poly.pdbx_seq_one_letter_code
_entity_poly.pdbx_strand_id
1 'polypeptide(L)'
;MTKTVLVYGSGISGCGAADALAKQGCRVLLYSDKETKIDNALLELLKKQGGGLYCGNGETLLQEVEQIVLSPGIPLANPLTDMAVQMGIEVISEVEAAYRSYHGHIIGITGTNGKTTTTTLVGEMLKTLPVPTAVGGNIGQALSKEVENLGADAWLAAELSSFQLEGVREFRPDVAVILNLTPDHLDRHHTMEAYGAAKCNIFKKQRENDIVILNYDDPIIRSWGELAPSRVCWFSRREQLNRGVYLNGGNFTIAWDRQLYTVCHKKDLRVFGGHNEENVLAAIASCFFAGVTIENMRRVLLDFTGVEHRLEYVMTVNGVPYYNDSKATNPDSTIKALEAFDGHIILLAGGHDKMTSLEPMMKLVQAKADVLILLGEAKERFYEAAAAAGVGDIRKVETMDEAVELAYKLAAAPQVVLLSPACSSYDMFENFPARGRYFKNLVAALPK
;
A
#
# COMPACT_ATOMS: atom_id res chain seq x y z
N MET A 1 -4.34 2.66 38.52
CA MET A 1 -4.93 3.88 37.90
C MET A 1 -5.22 3.57 36.45
N THR A 2 -6.30 4.08 35.86
CA THR A 2 -6.63 3.91 34.44
C THR A 2 -5.65 4.73 33.63
N LYS A 3 -4.95 4.10 32.67
CA LYS A 3 -4.00 4.79 31.79
C LYS A 3 -4.72 5.82 30.93
N THR A 4 -4.21 7.06 30.87
CA THR A 4 -4.74 8.10 30.01
C THR A 4 -3.91 8.20 28.72
N VAL A 5 -4.55 8.05 27.58
CA VAL A 5 -3.90 8.03 26.25
C VAL A 5 -4.51 9.13 25.37
N LEU A 6 -3.66 9.95 24.76
CA LEU A 6 -4.05 10.87 23.70
C LEU A 6 -3.92 10.14 22.36
N VAL A 7 -5.01 10.02 21.63
CA VAL A 7 -4.98 9.57 20.23
C VAL A 7 -5.04 10.82 19.33
N TYR A 8 -3.96 11.10 18.62
CA TYR A 8 -3.84 12.27 17.76
C TYR A 8 -4.16 11.94 16.30
N GLY A 9 -5.24 12.50 15.82
CA GLY A 9 -5.84 12.30 14.51
C GLY A 9 -7.10 11.46 14.58
N SER A 10 -8.20 12.02 14.05
CA SER A 10 -9.56 11.46 14.10
C SER A 10 -10.00 10.76 12.79
N GLY A 11 -9.04 10.38 11.95
CA GLY A 11 -9.30 9.54 10.77
C GLY A 11 -9.56 8.08 11.13
N ILE A 12 -9.67 7.20 10.11
CA ILE A 12 -9.97 5.76 10.28
C ILE A 12 -9.03 5.10 11.29
N SER A 13 -7.71 5.31 11.16
CA SER A 13 -6.72 4.70 12.07
C SER A 13 -6.83 5.24 13.49
N GLY A 14 -7.03 6.56 13.66
CA GLY A 14 -7.17 7.14 14.99
C GLY A 14 -8.46 6.75 15.69
N CYS A 15 -9.60 6.76 14.99
CA CYS A 15 -10.86 6.26 15.54
C CYS A 15 -10.77 4.77 15.90
N GLY A 16 -10.09 3.95 15.07
CA GLY A 16 -9.86 2.54 15.36
C GLY A 16 -9.00 2.32 16.61
N ALA A 17 -7.89 3.08 16.74
CA ALA A 17 -7.05 3.04 17.93
C ALA A 17 -7.81 3.50 19.19
N ALA A 18 -8.60 4.57 19.07
CA ALA A 18 -9.40 5.11 20.19
C ALA A 18 -10.45 4.10 20.67
N ASP A 19 -11.13 3.41 19.74
CA ASP A 19 -12.09 2.36 20.03
C ASP A 19 -11.42 1.19 20.77
N ALA A 20 -10.32 0.67 20.21
CA ALA A 20 -9.59 -0.46 20.81
C ALA A 20 -9.04 -0.14 22.21
N LEU A 21 -8.39 1.02 22.38
CA LEU A 21 -7.84 1.44 23.67
C LEU A 21 -8.93 1.68 24.74
N ALA A 22 -10.06 2.28 24.32
CA ALA A 22 -11.19 2.49 25.25
C ALA A 22 -11.81 1.15 25.71
N LYS A 23 -11.93 0.16 24.81
CA LYS A 23 -12.37 -1.21 25.16
C LYS A 23 -11.41 -1.92 26.11
N GLN A 24 -10.12 -1.63 26.02
CA GLN A 24 -9.10 -2.10 26.96
C GLN A 24 -9.12 -1.38 28.31
N GLY A 25 -10.06 -0.43 28.50
CA GLY A 25 -10.24 0.30 29.74
C GLY A 25 -9.38 1.56 29.88
N CYS A 26 -8.71 2.01 28.82
CA CYS A 26 -7.99 3.27 28.85
C CYS A 26 -8.94 4.46 28.83
N ARG A 27 -8.58 5.55 29.52
CA ARG A 27 -9.18 6.86 29.30
C ARG A 27 -8.58 7.46 28.04
N VAL A 28 -9.36 7.59 26.99
CA VAL A 28 -8.86 8.04 25.69
C VAL A 28 -9.32 9.47 25.40
N LEU A 29 -8.34 10.35 25.14
CA LEU A 29 -8.55 11.70 24.64
C LEU A 29 -8.28 11.67 23.13
N LEU A 30 -9.35 11.57 22.33
CA LEU A 30 -9.23 11.63 20.86
C LEU A 30 -9.11 13.10 20.44
N TYR A 31 -7.98 13.46 19.85
CA TYR A 31 -7.65 14.83 19.52
C TYR A 31 -7.49 15.05 18.02
N SER A 32 -7.97 16.20 17.55
CA SER A 32 -7.80 16.67 16.17
C SER A 32 -7.55 18.18 16.16
N ASP A 33 -6.66 18.66 15.28
CA ASP A 33 -6.37 20.09 15.11
C ASP A 33 -7.58 20.89 14.61
N LYS A 34 -8.51 20.22 13.92
CA LYS A 34 -9.71 20.81 13.35
C LYS A 34 -10.96 20.18 13.95
N GLU A 35 -12.04 20.96 14.00
CA GLU A 35 -13.35 20.39 14.32
C GLU A 35 -13.66 19.22 13.39
N THR A 36 -14.06 18.11 13.99
CA THR A 36 -14.40 16.88 13.29
C THR A 36 -15.56 16.19 13.98
N LYS A 37 -16.25 15.34 13.23
CA LYS A 37 -17.30 14.46 13.76
C LYS A 37 -16.82 13.02 13.71
N ILE A 38 -17.12 12.29 14.75
CA ILE A 38 -16.89 10.85 14.82
C ILE A 38 -18.20 10.11 15.02
N ASP A 39 -18.18 8.81 14.88
CA ASP A 39 -19.34 7.97 15.15
C ASP A 39 -19.85 8.17 16.59
N ASN A 40 -21.17 8.23 16.76
CA ASN A 40 -21.78 8.47 18.07
C ASN A 40 -21.51 7.32 19.04
N ALA A 41 -21.44 6.08 18.57
CA ALA A 41 -21.15 4.93 19.42
C ALA A 41 -19.73 5.02 19.99
N LEU A 42 -18.74 5.41 19.15
CA LEU A 42 -17.38 5.68 19.63
C LEU A 42 -17.36 6.82 20.66
N LEU A 43 -18.04 7.93 20.40
CA LEU A 43 -18.08 9.07 21.31
C LEU A 43 -18.64 8.67 22.69
N GLU A 44 -19.72 7.91 22.71
CA GLU A 44 -20.32 7.40 23.98
C GLU A 44 -19.39 6.42 24.69
N LEU A 45 -18.67 5.55 23.96
CA LEU A 45 -17.66 4.68 24.55
C LEU A 45 -16.54 5.48 25.23
N LEU A 46 -16.00 6.49 24.54
CA LEU A 46 -14.96 7.37 25.08
C LEU A 46 -15.43 8.07 26.35
N LYS A 47 -16.62 8.66 26.34
CA LYS A 47 -17.22 9.33 27.53
C LYS A 47 -17.40 8.36 28.70
N LYS A 48 -17.83 7.13 28.42
CA LYS A 48 -18.02 6.11 29.47
C LYS A 48 -16.71 5.80 30.20
N GLN A 49 -15.57 5.90 29.49
CA GLN A 49 -14.22 5.72 30.04
C GLN A 49 -13.61 7.04 30.59
N GLY A 50 -14.40 8.12 30.70
CA GLY A 50 -13.94 9.42 31.19
C GLY A 50 -13.10 10.22 30.18
N GLY A 51 -13.09 9.80 28.93
CA GLY A 51 -12.44 10.48 27.79
C GLY A 51 -13.42 11.28 26.93
N GLY A 52 -13.04 11.53 25.68
CA GLY A 52 -13.89 12.28 24.72
C GLY A 52 -13.15 12.69 23.46
N LEU A 53 -13.87 13.48 22.64
CA LEU A 53 -13.31 14.13 21.45
C LEU A 53 -12.93 15.57 21.80
N TYR A 54 -11.70 15.96 21.43
CA TYR A 54 -11.12 17.27 21.71
C TYR A 54 -10.60 17.91 20.43
N CYS A 55 -10.67 19.23 20.34
CA CYS A 55 -10.09 20.01 19.23
C CYS A 55 -9.49 21.32 19.74
N GLY A 56 -8.64 21.94 18.94
CA GLY A 56 -8.02 23.24 19.26
C GLY A 56 -6.68 23.10 19.97
N ASN A 57 -6.53 23.64 21.19
CA ASN A 57 -5.24 23.64 21.90
C ASN A 57 -4.96 22.26 22.56
N GLY A 58 -4.22 21.41 21.87
CA GLY A 58 -3.82 20.08 22.36
C GLY A 58 -2.80 20.09 23.49
N GLU A 59 -2.04 21.20 23.66
CA GLU A 59 -1.02 21.33 24.70
C GLU A 59 -1.59 21.17 26.10
N THR A 60 -2.81 21.70 26.33
CA THR A 60 -3.49 21.61 27.63
C THR A 60 -3.80 20.16 28.03
N LEU A 61 -3.92 19.26 27.07
CA LEU A 61 -4.21 17.84 27.32
C LEU A 61 -2.97 17.09 27.82
N LEU A 62 -1.75 17.54 27.50
CA LEU A 62 -0.50 16.84 27.85
C LEU A 62 -0.30 16.66 29.36
N GLN A 63 -0.90 17.52 30.19
CA GLN A 63 -0.81 17.41 31.66
C GLN A 63 -1.47 16.14 32.23
N GLU A 64 -2.39 15.55 31.48
CA GLU A 64 -3.18 14.40 31.92
C GLU A 64 -2.76 13.10 31.22
N VAL A 65 -1.81 13.14 30.26
CA VAL A 65 -1.53 12.06 29.31
C VAL A 65 -0.23 11.33 29.67
N GLU A 66 -0.28 10.01 29.62
CA GLU A 66 0.88 9.14 29.81
C GLU A 66 1.49 8.65 28.50
N GLN A 67 0.72 8.69 27.40
CA GLN A 67 1.13 8.21 26.09
C GLN A 67 0.35 8.91 24.97
N ILE A 68 1.02 9.15 23.85
CA ILE A 68 0.39 9.61 22.61
C ILE A 68 0.44 8.49 21.57
N VAL A 69 -0.70 8.22 20.92
CA VAL A 69 -0.83 7.32 19.78
C VAL A 69 -1.15 8.17 18.54
N LEU A 70 -0.28 8.11 17.53
CA LEU A 70 -0.39 8.91 16.31
C LEU A 70 -1.13 8.15 15.19
N SER A 71 -2.07 8.82 14.56
CA SER A 71 -2.57 8.42 13.23
C SER A 71 -1.50 8.66 12.16
N PRO A 72 -1.44 7.84 11.08
CA PRO A 72 -0.39 7.95 10.04
C PRO A 72 -0.33 9.32 9.35
N GLY A 73 -1.46 10.05 9.28
CA GLY A 73 -1.52 11.40 8.69
C GLY A 73 -0.85 12.48 9.51
N ILE A 74 -0.58 12.23 10.79
CA ILE A 74 0.07 13.18 11.69
C ILE A 74 1.60 12.93 11.66
N PRO A 75 2.43 13.93 11.34
CA PRO A 75 3.87 13.81 11.39
C PRO A 75 4.37 13.46 12.79
N LEU A 76 5.38 12.57 12.88
CA LEU A 76 5.98 12.22 14.16
C LEU A 76 6.64 13.44 14.83
N ALA A 77 7.31 14.30 14.03
CA ALA A 77 7.87 15.57 14.50
C ALA A 77 6.85 16.70 14.23
N ASN A 78 6.23 17.20 15.27
CA ASN A 78 5.35 18.36 15.24
C ASN A 78 5.35 19.04 16.63
N PRO A 79 4.89 20.31 16.77
CA PRO A 79 5.00 21.03 18.04
C PRO A 79 4.42 20.30 19.25
N LEU A 80 3.27 19.63 19.09
CA LEU A 80 2.62 18.92 20.19
C LEU A 80 3.41 17.67 20.60
N THR A 81 3.88 16.89 19.66
CA THR A 81 4.68 15.69 19.96
C THR A 81 6.08 16.04 20.49
N ASP A 82 6.69 17.12 20.01
CA ASP A 82 8.00 17.60 20.50
C ASP A 82 7.88 18.03 21.97
N MET A 83 6.80 18.75 22.34
CA MET A 83 6.51 19.10 23.72
C MET A 83 6.26 17.84 24.58
N ALA A 84 5.47 16.90 24.08
CA ALA A 84 5.20 15.64 24.79
C ALA A 84 6.48 14.86 25.09
N VAL A 85 7.41 14.76 24.12
CA VAL A 85 8.72 14.11 24.31
C VAL A 85 9.56 14.84 25.37
N GLN A 86 9.55 16.19 25.38
CA GLN A 86 10.23 16.98 26.41
C GLN A 86 9.64 16.75 27.81
N MET A 87 8.34 16.46 27.91
CA MET A 87 7.66 16.12 29.15
C MET A 87 7.85 14.64 29.55
N GLY A 88 8.58 13.84 28.76
CA GLY A 88 8.79 12.42 28.99
C GLY A 88 7.60 11.54 28.62
N ILE A 89 6.61 12.07 27.88
CA ILE A 89 5.45 11.32 27.40
C ILE A 89 5.87 10.48 26.17
N GLU A 90 5.56 9.19 26.19
CA GLU A 90 5.86 8.29 25.09
C GLU A 90 4.97 8.59 23.87
N VAL A 91 5.59 8.76 22.70
CA VAL A 91 4.90 8.94 21.42
C VAL A 91 5.13 7.71 20.54
N ILE A 92 4.05 7.07 20.10
CA ILE A 92 4.07 5.85 19.29
C ILE A 92 3.06 5.96 18.13
N SER A 93 3.22 5.10 17.12
CA SER A 93 2.22 4.95 16.06
C SER A 93 1.08 4.02 16.48
N GLU A 94 -0.03 4.07 15.74
CA GLU A 94 -1.16 3.14 15.88
C GLU A 94 -0.72 1.68 15.70
N VAL A 95 0.22 1.41 14.77
CA VAL A 95 0.82 0.09 14.55
C VAL A 95 1.52 -0.44 15.80
N GLU A 96 2.27 0.40 16.49
CA GLU A 96 2.93 0.03 17.75
C GLU A 96 1.90 -0.27 18.85
N ALA A 97 0.84 0.55 18.94
CA ALA A 97 -0.23 0.32 19.90
C ALA A 97 -0.95 -1.02 19.66
N ALA A 98 -1.25 -1.32 18.39
CA ALA A 98 -1.83 -2.61 17.99
C ALA A 98 -0.91 -3.78 18.33
N TYR A 99 0.38 -3.66 17.98
CA TYR A 99 1.38 -4.70 18.26
C TYR A 99 1.48 -5.03 19.75
N ARG A 100 1.49 -4.02 20.62
CA ARG A 100 1.58 -4.23 22.08
C ARG A 100 0.38 -4.97 22.68
N SER A 101 -0.75 -4.95 22.02
CA SER A 101 -1.96 -5.68 22.44
C SER A 101 -2.16 -7.02 21.72
N TYR A 102 -1.34 -7.32 20.70
CA TYR A 102 -1.45 -8.53 19.91
C TYR A 102 -0.33 -9.52 20.24
N HIS A 103 -0.69 -10.80 20.38
CA HIS A 103 0.24 -11.87 20.78
C HIS A 103 0.35 -12.99 19.74
N GLY A 104 -0.31 -12.84 18.60
CA GLY A 104 -0.23 -13.78 17.48
C GLY A 104 0.90 -13.43 16.50
N HIS A 105 0.85 -14.04 15.32
CA HIS A 105 1.88 -13.93 14.31
C HIS A 105 1.60 -12.80 13.31
N ILE A 106 2.64 -12.09 12.88
CA ILE A 106 2.54 -10.97 11.98
C ILE A 106 3.45 -11.16 10.75
N ILE A 107 2.86 -10.99 9.56
CA ILE A 107 3.59 -10.70 8.32
C ILE A 107 3.45 -9.19 8.05
N GLY A 108 4.50 -8.41 8.28
CA GLY A 108 4.53 -6.98 7.99
C GLY A 108 5.03 -6.73 6.55
N ILE A 109 4.30 -5.97 5.75
CA ILE A 109 4.61 -5.74 4.34
C ILE A 109 4.69 -4.25 4.05
N THR A 110 5.86 -3.80 3.56
CA THR A 110 6.09 -2.41 3.14
C THR A 110 6.78 -2.35 1.77
N GLY A 111 6.93 -1.15 1.25
CA GLY A 111 7.53 -0.83 -0.05
C GLY A 111 6.95 0.47 -0.57
N THR A 112 7.43 1.00 -1.68
CA THR A 112 6.79 2.11 -2.37
C THR A 112 5.54 1.60 -3.08
N ASN A 113 5.68 0.59 -3.92
CA ASN A 113 4.61 0.00 -4.72
C ASN A 113 4.41 -1.49 -4.40
N GLY A 114 3.27 -2.05 -4.80
CA GLY A 114 2.98 -3.49 -4.65
C GLY A 114 2.42 -3.93 -3.29
N LYS A 115 2.51 -3.11 -2.25
CA LYS A 115 2.05 -3.44 -0.88
C LYS A 115 0.67 -4.11 -0.85
N THR A 116 -0.33 -3.43 -1.38
CA THR A 116 -1.73 -3.92 -1.34
C THR A 116 -1.91 -5.25 -2.05
N THR A 117 -1.33 -5.40 -3.25
CA THR A 117 -1.42 -6.65 -4.01
C THR A 117 -0.76 -7.79 -3.24
N THR A 118 0.45 -7.56 -2.72
CA THR A 118 1.17 -8.57 -1.93
C THR A 118 0.42 -8.91 -0.65
N THR A 119 -0.07 -7.91 0.10
CA THR A 119 -0.79 -8.13 1.36
C THR A 119 -2.11 -8.87 1.13
N THR A 120 -2.86 -8.52 0.07
CA THR A 120 -4.09 -9.23 -0.29
C THR A 120 -3.80 -10.67 -0.66
N LEU A 121 -2.78 -10.90 -1.49
CA LEU A 121 -2.40 -12.25 -1.92
C LEU A 121 -1.90 -13.10 -0.73
N VAL A 122 -1.10 -12.52 0.17
CA VAL A 122 -0.70 -13.17 1.43
C VAL A 122 -1.94 -13.51 2.27
N GLY A 123 -2.88 -12.57 2.41
CA GLY A 123 -4.12 -12.80 3.14
C GLY A 123 -4.94 -13.96 2.57
N GLU A 124 -5.09 -14.04 1.23
CA GLU A 124 -5.79 -15.16 0.59
C GLU A 124 -5.08 -16.51 0.81
N MET A 125 -3.75 -16.50 0.79
CA MET A 125 -2.98 -17.72 1.09
C MET A 125 -3.09 -18.12 2.57
N LEU A 126 -3.01 -17.17 3.50
CA LEU A 126 -3.14 -17.43 4.94
C LEU A 126 -4.50 -18.03 5.31
N LYS A 127 -5.60 -17.66 4.62
CA LYS A 127 -6.93 -18.26 4.82
C LYS A 127 -6.96 -19.77 4.59
N THR A 128 -5.94 -20.34 3.98
CA THR A 128 -5.82 -21.79 3.80
C THR A 128 -5.25 -22.52 5.01
N LEU A 129 -4.75 -21.78 5.99
CA LEU A 129 -4.28 -22.32 7.28
C LEU A 129 -5.48 -22.67 8.18
N PRO A 130 -5.34 -23.65 9.08
CA PRO A 130 -6.38 -24.03 10.00
C PRO A 130 -6.47 -23.13 11.27
N VAL A 131 -6.07 -21.86 11.14
CA VAL A 131 -6.05 -20.87 12.23
C VAL A 131 -6.73 -19.59 11.80
N PRO A 132 -7.21 -18.73 12.72
CA PRO A 132 -7.76 -17.43 12.35
C PRO A 132 -6.74 -16.56 11.62
N THR A 133 -7.20 -15.79 10.64
CA THR A 133 -6.36 -14.89 9.86
C THR A 133 -7.06 -13.56 9.62
N ALA A 134 -6.28 -12.47 9.60
CA ALA A 134 -6.78 -11.14 9.27
C ALA A 134 -5.83 -10.38 8.32
N VAL A 135 -6.37 -9.34 7.70
CA VAL A 135 -5.62 -8.42 6.83
C VAL A 135 -5.99 -6.99 7.23
N GLY A 136 -4.99 -6.15 7.50
CA GLY A 136 -5.26 -4.78 7.91
C GLY A 136 -4.07 -3.84 7.78
N GLY A 137 -4.20 -2.64 8.36
CA GLY A 137 -3.18 -1.61 8.39
C GLY A 137 -3.44 -0.45 7.43
N ASN A 138 -2.57 -0.24 6.47
CA ASN A 138 -2.75 0.79 5.43
C ASN A 138 -3.84 0.41 4.39
N ILE A 139 -4.45 -0.74 4.55
CA ILE A 139 -5.63 -1.22 3.82
C ILE A 139 -6.68 -1.73 4.82
N GLY A 140 -7.94 -1.71 4.44
CA GLY A 140 -9.02 -2.20 5.29
C GLY A 140 -9.21 -1.35 6.54
N GLN A 141 -9.24 -1.99 7.69
CA GLN A 141 -9.39 -1.36 9.00
C GLN A 141 -8.02 -1.08 9.65
N ALA A 142 -8.02 -0.20 10.68
CA ALA A 142 -6.86 0.03 11.54
C ALA A 142 -6.39 -1.28 12.17
N LEU A 143 -5.08 -1.49 12.31
CA LEU A 143 -4.54 -2.71 12.93
C LEU A 143 -5.06 -2.93 14.34
N SER A 144 -5.17 -1.86 15.13
CA SER A 144 -5.73 -1.91 16.48
C SER A 144 -7.11 -2.55 16.53
N LYS A 145 -7.92 -2.37 15.49
CA LYS A 145 -9.25 -2.96 15.38
C LYS A 145 -9.23 -4.40 14.88
N GLU A 146 -8.35 -4.70 13.93
CA GLU A 146 -8.19 -6.06 13.40
C GLU A 146 -7.72 -7.06 14.47
N VAL A 147 -6.85 -6.62 15.36
CA VAL A 147 -6.27 -7.50 16.40
C VAL A 147 -7.20 -7.75 17.60
N GLU A 148 -8.29 -6.98 17.78
CA GLU A 148 -9.17 -7.08 18.96
C GLU A 148 -9.70 -8.51 19.22
N ASN A 149 -9.96 -9.28 18.16
CA ASN A 149 -10.59 -10.59 18.25
C ASN A 149 -9.68 -11.74 17.78
N LEU A 150 -8.38 -11.48 17.62
CA LEU A 150 -7.41 -12.47 17.18
C LEU A 150 -6.69 -13.11 18.38
N GLY A 151 -6.64 -14.44 18.38
CA GLY A 151 -5.90 -15.23 19.37
C GLY A 151 -4.39 -15.27 19.10
N ALA A 152 -3.65 -15.90 20.02
CA ALA A 152 -2.20 -16.02 19.92
C ALA A 152 -1.69 -16.95 18.78
N ASP A 153 -2.53 -17.78 18.23
CA ASP A 153 -2.27 -18.67 17.10
C ASP A 153 -2.65 -18.06 15.73
N ALA A 154 -3.28 -16.88 15.77
CA ALA A 154 -3.74 -16.21 14.55
C ALA A 154 -2.60 -15.57 13.74
N TRP A 155 -2.79 -15.46 12.42
CA TRP A 155 -1.90 -14.73 11.52
C TRP A 155 -2.52 -13.42 11.05
N LEU A 156 -1.75 -12.35 11.10
CA LEU A 156 -2.11 -11.02 10.61
C LEU A 156 -1.19 -10.64 9.44
N ALA A 157 -1.75 -10.42 8.25
CA ALA A 157 -1.05 -9.76 7.15
C ALA A 157 -1.25 -8.24 7.27
N ALA A 158 -0.18 -7.51 7.59
CA ALA A 158 -0.21 -6.08 7.86
C ALA A 158 0.42 -5.28 6.72
N GLU A 159 -0.37 -4.50 5.97
CA GLU A 159 0.16 -3.50 5.05
C GLU A 159 0.66 -2.28 5.85
N LEU A 160 1.93 -1.90 5.69
CA LEU A 160 2.54 -0.84 6.47
C LEU A 160 3.15 0.24 5.57
N SER A 161 2.71 1.49 5.75
CA SER A 161 3.32 2.66 5.14
C SER A 161 4.57 3.08 5.89
N SER A 162 5.43 3.90 5.25
CA SER A 162 6.58 4.51 5.93
C SER A 162 6.15 5.37 7.13
N PHE A 163 5.03 6.09 7.00
CA PHE A 163 4.48 6.95 8.06
C PHE A 163 4.07 6.15 9.31
N GLN A 164 3.47 4.99 9.12
CA GLN A 164 3.13 4.08 10.21
C GLN A 164 4.36 3.52 10.91
N LEU A 165 5.44 3.29 10.14
CA LEU A 165 6.69 2.74 10.65
C LEU A 165 7.60 3.78 11.31
N GLU A 166 7.36 5.10 11.16
CA GLU A 166 8.13 6.14 11.87
C GLU A 166 8.00 6.03 13.39
N GLY A 167 6.79 5.74 13.87
CA GLY A 167 6.48 5.74 15.31
C GLY A 167 6.51 4.35 15.97
N VAL A 168 7.09 3.32 15.34
CA VAL A 168 7.25 2.01 15.97
C VAL A 168 8.46 1.98 16.90
N ARG A 169 8.36 1.24 18.00
CA ARG A 169 9.38 1.13 19.04
C ARG A 169 9.81 -0.32 19.28
N GLU A 170 8.85 -1.19 19.49
CA GLU A 170 9.05 -2.61 19.81
C GLU A 170 8.50 -3.52 18.70
N PHE A 171 7.83 -2.95 17.72
CA PHE A 171 7.21 -3.66 16.62
C PHE A 171 8.17 -4.68 15.99
N ARG A 172 7.76 -5.96 16.05
CA ARG A 172 8.54 -7.09 15.60
C ARG A 172 7.63 -8.11 14.90
N PRO A 173 7.48 -8.05 13.57
CA PRO A 173 6.79 -9.09 12.84
C PRO A 173 7.64 -10.36 12.76
N ASP A 174 7.01 -11.55 12.73
CA ASP A 174 7.68 -12.83 12.49
C ASP A 174 8.31 -12.85 11.07
N VAL A 175 7.59 -12.25 10.11
CA VAL A 175 8.04 -12.07 8.74
C VAL A 175 7.90 -10.60 8.34
N ALA A 176 9.01 -9.94 8.01
CA ALA A 176 9.04 -8.59 7.47
C ALA A 176 9.31 -8.64 5.96
N VAL A 177 8.62 -7.81 5.18
CA VAL A 177 8.77 -7.77 3.72
C VAL A 177 9.01 -6.34 3.25
N ILE A 178 10.06 -6.11 2.46
CA ILE A 178 10.29 -4.84 1.75
C ILE A 178 10.35 -5.11 0.25
N LEU A 179 9.35 -4.58 -0.48
CA LEU A 179 9.14 -4.89 -1.90
C LEU A 179 10.07 -4.11 -2.84
N ASN A 180 10.13 -2.79 -2.66
CA ASN A 180 10.86 -1.86 -3.51
C ASN A 180 10.99 -0.50 -2.84
N LEU A 181 11.95 0.31 -3.33
CA LEU A 181 12.13 1.69 -2.92
C LEU A 181 12.31 2.59 -4.14
N THR A 182 11.29 3.38 -4.45
CA THR A 182 11.32 4.39 -5.51
C THR A 182 10.86 5.74 -4.98
N PRO A 183 11.19 6.87 -5.61
CA PRO A 183 10.83 8.19 -5.11
C PRO A 183 9.33 8.37 -4.89
N ASP A 184 8.93 8.60 -3.65
CA ASP A 184 7.57 8.95 -3.22
C ASP A 184 7.62 9.62 -1.84
N HIS A 185 6.62 10.42 -1.50
CA HIS A 185 6.49 11.05 -0.17
C HIS A 185 7.71 11.88 0.29
N LEU A 186 8.47 12.49 -0.66
CA LEU A 186 9.63 13.31 -0.33
C LEU A 186 9.24 14.68 0.25
N ASP A 187 8.00 15.09 0.10
CA ASP A 187 7.40 16.22 0.80
C ASP A 187 7.44 16.04 2.33
N ARG A 188 7.34 14.80 2.81
CA ARG A 188 7.40 14.45 4.24
C ARG A 188 8.77 13.93 4.70
N HIS A 189 9.38 13.02 3.95
CA HIS A 189 10.66 12.39 4.34
C HIS A 189 11.88 13.21 3.93
N HIS A 190 11.73 14.18 3.02
CA HIS A 190 12.76 15.08 2.48
C HIS A 190 13.84 14.38 1.64
N THR A 191 14.33 13.21 2.03
CA THR A 191 15.35 12.45 1.30
C THR A 191 14.97 10.98 1.12
N MET A 192 15.56 10.31 0.12
CA MET A 192 15.38 8.88 -0.12
C MET A 192 15.96 8.04 1.02
N GLU A 193 17.02 8.51 1.65
CA GLU A 193 17.67 7.85 2.79
C GLU A 193 16.71 7.83 4.01
N ALA A 194 16.09 8.98 4.32
CA ALA A 194 15.13 9.07 5.42
C ALA A 194 13.88 8.20 5.12
N TYR A 195 13.40 8.21 3.87
CA TYR A 195 12.29 7.37 3.44
C TYR A 195 12.61 5.87 3.56
N GLY A 196 13.81 5.46 3.13
CA GLY A 196 14.30 4.09 3.29
C GLY A 196 14.47 3.70 4.76
N ALA A 197 15.06 4.58 5.57
CA ALA A 197 15.26 4.35 7.00
C ALA A 197 13.94 4.15 7.76
N ALA A 198 12.89 4.90 7.40
CA ALA A 198 11.55 4.72 7.95
C ALA A 198 10.99 3.31 7.62
N LYS A 199 11.18 2.82 6.38
CA LYS A 199 10.76 1.45 6.01
C LYS A 199 11.57 0.37 6.72
N CYS A 200 12.88 0.56 6.91
CA CYS A 200 13.74 -0.38 7.62
C CYS A 200 13.32 -0.61 9.09
N ASN A 201 12.53 0.31 9.67
CA ASN A 201 12.01 0.10 11.04
C ASN A 201 11.18 -1.20 11.15
N ILE A 202 10.65 -1.72 10.02
CA ILE A 202 9.85 -2.95 10.00
C ILE A 202 10.61 -4.18 10.52
N PHE A 203 11.94 -4.25 10.34
CA PHE A 203 12.75 -5.39 10.76
C PHE A 203 13.76 -5.08 11.88
N LYS A 204 13.89 -3.80 12.30
CA LYS A 204 14.91 -3.39 13.28
C LYS A 204 14.85 -4.15 14.62
N LYS A 205 13.68 -4.62 15.01
CA LYS A 205 13.48 -5.35 16.26
C LYS A 205 13.37 -6.86 16.07
N GLN A 206 13.51 -7.36 14.84
CA GLN A 206 13.55 -8.79 14.58
C GLN A 206 14.75 -9.47 15.28
N ARG A 207 14.69 -10.78 15.42
CA ARG A 207 15.69 -11.64 16.07
C ARG A 207 16.11 -12.74 15.09
N GLU A 208 17.12 -13.51 15.43
CA GLU A 208 17.69 -14.58 14.58
C GLU A 208 16.66 -15.57 14.03
N ASN A 209 15.59 -15.85 14.76
CA ASN A 209 14.55 -16.78 14.31
C ASN A 209 13.50 -16.15 13.39
N ASP A 210 13.44 -14.83 13.31
CA ASP A 210 12.52 -14.12 12.43
C ASP A 210 13.06 -14.12 10.99
N ILE A 211 12.21 -13.71 10.06
CA ILE A 211 12.54 -13.67 8.64
C ILE A 211 12.36 -12.24 8.11
N VAL A 212 13.35 -11.74 7.39
CA VAL A 212 13.16 -10.56 6.51
C VAL A 212 13.24 -10.98 5.05
N ILE A 213 12.25 -10.57 4.27
CA ILE A 213 12.13 -10.84 2.83
C ILE A 213 12.47 -9.55 2.08
N LEU A 214 13.51 -9.59 1.28
CA LEU A 214 14.08 -8.42 0.60
C LEU A 214 14.21 -8.65 -0.90
N ASN A 215 14.00 -7.59 -1.69
CA ASN A 215 14.17 -7.61 -3.14
C ASN A 215 15.66 -7.61 -3.52
N TYR A 216 16.11 -8.70 -4.11
CA TYR A 216 17.50 -8.85 -4.57
C TYR A 216 17.80 -8.01 -5.82
N ASP A 217 16.77 -7.73 -6.63
CA ASP A 217 16.90 -6.97 -7.88
C ASP A 217 17.02 -5.45 -7.63
N ASP A 218 16.65 -4.96 -6.45
CA ASP A 218 16.81 -3.58 -6.02
C ASP A 218 18.14 -3.40 -5.26
N PRO A 219 19.13 -2.66 -5.82
CA PRO A 219 20.45 -2.52 -5.21
C PRO A 219 20.42 -1.88 -3.82
N ILE A 220 19.49 -0.94 -3.57
CA ILE A 220 19.35 -0.27 -2.27
C ILE A 220 18.83 -1.27 -1.24
N ILE A 221 17.74 -1.97 -1.56
CA ILE A 221 17.15 -2.96 -0.65
C ILE A 221 18.11 -4.13 -0.43
N ARG A 222 18.84 -4.54 -1.46
CA ARG A 222 19.85 -5.60 -1.32
C ARG A 222 20.92 -5.23 -0.30
N SER A 223 21.36 -3.98 -0.25
CA SER A 223 22.34 -3.54 0.76
C SER A 223 21.80 -3.62 2.20
N TRP A 224 20.48 -3.58 2.39
CA TRP A 224 19.88 -3.68 3.72
C TRP A 224 19.90 -5.10 4.31
N GLY A 225 20.23 -6.10 3.51
CA GLY A 225 20.43 -7.46 4.00
C GLY A 225 21.55 -7.58 5.05
N GLU A 226 22.57 -6.72 4.95
CA GLU A 226 23.65 -6.66 5.94
C GLU A 226 23.22 -5.98 7.27
N LEU A 227 22.14 -5.21 7.24
CA LEU A 227 21.59 -4.52 8.42
C LEU A 227 20.56 -5.37 9.19
N ALA A 228 20.10 -6.47 8.59
CA ALA A 228 19.02 -7.27 9.14
C ALA A 228 19.52 -8.12 10.33
N PRO A 229 18.87 -8.02 11.50
CA PRO A 229 19.22 -8.86 12.65
C PRO A 229 18.64 -10.29 12.54
N SER A 230 17.80 -10.53 11.54
CA SER A 230 17.07 -11.77 11.27
C SER A 230 17.61 -12.51 10.06
N ARG A 231 17.06 -13.71 9.77
CA ARG A 231 17.43 -14.48 8.58
C ARG A 231 16.87 -13.80 7.32
N VAL A 232 17.74 -13.52 6.35
CA VAL A 232 17.35 -12.93 5.07
C VAL A 232 16.88 -14.00 4.10
N CYS A 233 15.69 -13.82 3.56
CA CYS A 233 15.15 -14.51 2.41
C CYS A 233 15.06 -13.52 1.25
N TRP A 234 15.74 -13.78 0.17
CA TRP A 234 15.71 -12.94 -1.01
C TRP A 234 14.57 -13.31 -1.95
N PHE A 235 14.06 -12.35 -2.70
CA PHE A 235 13.30 -12.65 -3.90
C PHE A 235 13.86 -11.94 -5.13
N SER A 236 13.78 -12.59 -6.29
CA SER A 236 14.31 -12.07 -7.55
C SER A 236 13.53 -12.56 -8.77
N ARG A 237 13.30 -11.67 -9.71
CA ARG A 237 12.80 -11.99 -11.06
C ARG A 237 13.93 -12.34 -12.03
N ARG A 238 15.14 -11.86 -11.76
CA ARG A 238 16.25 -11.82 -12.71
C ARG A 238 17.32 -12.87 -12.40
N GLU A 239 17.55 -13.12 -11.12
CA GLU A 239 18.64 -13.97 -10.66
C GLU A 239 18.13 -15.26 -10.02
N GLN A 240 18.84 -16.35 -10.25
CA GLN A 240 18.64 -17.60 -9.53
C GLN A 240 19.32 -17.51 -8.16
N LEU A 241 18.60 -17.83 -7.13
CA LEU A 241 19.03 -17.68 -5.75
C LEU A 241 19.30 -19.05 -5.10
N ASN A 242 20.39 -19.17 -4.36
CA ASN A 242 20.65 -20.35 -3.54
C ASN A 242 19.79 -20.38 -2.27
N ARG A 243 19.25 -19.20 -1.86
CA ARG A 243 18.41 -19.05 -0.68
C ARG A 243 17.40 -17.92 -0.92
N GLY A 244 16.16 -18.28 -1.23
CA GLY A 244 15.13 -17.31 -1.57
C GLY A 244 14.06 -17.84 -2.50
N VAL A 245 13.29 -16.93 -3.09
CA VAL A 245 12.23 -17.23 -4.06
C VAL A 245 12.51 -16.49 -5.37
N TYR A 246 12.51 -17.20 -6.49
CA TYR A 246 12.92 -16.61 -7.76
C TYR A 246 12.20 -17.22 -8.96
N LEU A 247 12.33 -16.59 -10.13
CA LEU A 247 11.85 -17.12 -11.39
C LEU A 247 12.91 -18.01 -12.04
N ASN A 248 12.59 -19.28 -12.25
CA ASN A 248 13.42 -20.24 -12.98
C ASN A 248 12.70 -20.70 -14.24
N GLY A 249 13.13 -20.24 -15.41
CA GLY A 249 12.46 -20.57 -16.68
C GLY A 249 10.96 -20.20 -16.69
N GLY A 250 10.57 -19.16 -15.96
CA GLY A 250 9.17 -18.74 -15.79
C GLY A 250 8.43 -19.42 -14.64
N ASN A 251 9.04 -20.38 -13.94
CA ASN A 251 8.45 -21.00 -12.76
C ASN A 251 8.82 -20.24 -11.48
N PHE A 252 7.85 -19.99 -10.62
CA PHE A 252 8.09 -19.51 -9.26
C PHE A 252 8.69 -20.65 -8.44
N THR A 253 9.94 -20.48 -8.02
CA THR A 253 10.74 -21.52 -7.36
C THR A 253 11.22 -21.02 -6.00
N ILE A 254 11.05 -21.84 -4.96
CA ILE A 254 11.59 -21.61 -3.62
C ILE A 254 12.87 -22.43 -3.50
N ALA A 255 13.99 -21.81 -3.15
CA ALA A 255 15.22 -22.47 -2.72
C ALA A 255 15.46 -22.16 -1.24
N TRP A 256 15.34 -23.14 -0.38
CA TRP A 256 15.53 -22.97 1.06
C TRP A 256 16.03 -24.28 1.70
N ASP A 257 17.01 -24.17 2.59
CA ASP A 257 17.61 -25.29 3.30
C ASP A 257 18.00 -26.48 2.39
N ARG A 258 18.62 -26.16 1.23
CA ARG A 258 19.03 -27.11 0.19
C ARG A 258 17.88 -27.87 -0.51
N GLN A 259 16.66 -27.42 -0.32
CA GLN A 259 15.49 -27.95 -1.01
C GLN A 259 14.99 -26.97 -2.06
N LEU A 260 14.42 -27.50 -3.14
CA LEU A 260 13.82 -26.73 -4.22
C LEU A 260 12.35 -27.13 -4.36
N TYR A 261 11.48 -26.12 -4.39
CA TYR A 261 10.06 -26.32 -4.61
C TYR A 261 9.59 -25.45 -5.76
N THR A 262 8.88 -26.05 -6.72
CA THR A 262 8.22 -25.32 -7.79
C THR A 262 6.76 -25.09 -7.43
N VAL A 263 6.33 -23.84 -7.40
CA VAL A 263 4.95 -23.47 -7.05
C VAL A 263 4.04 -23.53 -8.29
N CYS A 264 4.27 -22.68 -9.28
CA CYS A 264 3.52 -22.65 -10.56
C CYS A 264 4.33 -21.90 -11.63
N HIS A 265 3.85 -21.93 -12.87
CA HIS A 265 4.44 -21.14 -13.95
C HIS A 265 3.73 -19.79 -14.07
N LYS A 266 4.48 -18.71 -14.39
CA LYS A 266 3.92 -17.35 -14.49
C LYS A 266 2.84 -17.18 -15.55
N LYS A 267 2.84 -18.02 -16.59
CA LYS A 267 1.81 -18.00 -17.65
C LYS A 267 0.45 -18.52 -17.16
N ASP A 268 0.42 -19.23 -16.05
CA ASP A 268 -0.82 -19.78 -15.47
C ASP A 268 -1.55 -18.73 -14.62
N LEU A 269 -0.88 -17.60 -14.31
CA LEU A 269 -1.47 -16.53 -13.51
C LEU A 269 -2.41 -15.66 -14.33
N ARG A 270 -3.45 -15.17 -13.68
CA ARG A 270 -4.38 -14.19 -14.25
C ARG A 270 -3.89 -12.74 -14.10
N VAL A 271 -2.94 -12.49 -13.22
CA VAL A 271 -2.27 -11.20 -13.07
C VAL A 271 -0.97 -11.19 -13.89
N PHE A 272 -0.71 -10.09 -14.58
CA PHE A 272 0.42 -9.99 -15.50
C PHE A 272 1.30 -8.77 -15.19
N GLY A 273 2.46 -8.69 -15.86
CA GLY A 273 3.45 -7.63 -15.68
C GLY A 273 4.50 -7.96 -14.62
N GLY A 274 5.71 -7.46 -14.84
CA GLY A 274 6.88 -7.78 -14.01
C GLY A 274 6.72 -7.37 -12.54
N HIS A 275 6.01 -6.27 -12.26
CA HIS A 275 5.71 -5.85 -10.90
C HIS A 275 4.81 -6.87 -10.16
N ASN A 276 3.88 -7.54 -10.86
CA ASN A 276 3.08 -8.60 -10.24
C ASN A 276 3.88 -9.88 -10.04
N GLU A 277 4.86 -10.18 -10.91
CA GLU A 277 5.81 -11.27 -10.66
C GLU A 277 6.57 -11.04 -9.34
N GLU A 278 7.03 -9.81 -9.06
CA GLU A 278 7.68 -9.44 -7.80
C GLU A 278 6.73 -9.56 -6.59
N ASN A 279 5.49 -9.09 -6.71
CA ASN A 279 4.48 -9.22 -5.67
C ASN A 279 4.20 -10.69 -5.33
N VAL A 280 4.10 -11.56 -6.34
CA VAL A 280 3.90 -13.00 -6.19
C VAL A 280 5.09 -13.67 -5.53
N LEU A 281 6.34 -13.35 -5.96
CA LEU A 281 7.56 -13.86 -5.33
C LEU A 281 7.61 -13.54 -3.84
N ALA A 282 7.33 -12.29 -3.47
CA ALA A 282 7.30 -11.85 -2.09
C ALA A 282 6.18 -12.51 -1.27
N ALA A 283 4.98 -12.69 -1.88
CA ALA A 283 3.87 -13.38 -1.23
C ALA A 283 4.16 -14.88 -0.99
N ILE A 284 4.73 -15.57 -1.99
CA ILE A 284 5.18 -16.97 -1.85
C ILE A 284 6.20 -17.08 -0.72
N ALA A 285 7.21 -16.21 -0.69
CA ALA A 285 8.22 -16.20 0.36
C ALA A 285 7.57 -16.02 1.74
N SER A 286 6.66 -15.06 1.89
CA SER A 286 5.95 -14.77 3.13
C SER A 286 5.15 -15.96 3.64
N CYS A 287 4.36 -16.57 2.76
CA CYS A 287 3.48 -17.67 3.10
C CYS A 287 4.24 -18.99 3.33
N PHE A 288 5.41 -19.17 2.71
CA PHE A 288 6.29 -20.31 2.98
C PHE A 288 6.73 -20.33 4.46
N PHE A 289 7.12 -19.18 5.01
CA PHE A 289 7.49 -19.09 6.42
C PHE A 289 6.30 -19.09 7.38
N ALA A 290 5.11 -18.77 6.90
CA ALA A 290 3.88 -18.93 7.68
C ALA A 290 3.34 -20.38 7.68
N GLY A 291 3.98 -21.30 6.96
CA GLY A 291 3.59 -22.71 6.92
C GLY A 291 2.48 -23.05 5.91
N VAL A 292 2.16 -22.17 4.97
CA VAL A 292 1.23 -22.47 3.88
C VAL A 292 1.87 -23.50 2.94
N THR A 293 1.14 -24.55 2.60
CA THR A 293 1.63 -25.61 1.70
C THR A 293 1.79 -25.12 0.26
N ILE A 294 2.73 -25.70 -0.48
CA ILE A 294 2.96 -25.36 -1.90
C ILE A 294 1.70 -25.54 -2.74
N GLU A 295 0.91 -26.58 -2.45
CA GLU A 295 -0.36 -26.84 -3.14
C GLU A 295 -1.38 -25.73 -2.91
N ASN A 296 -1.53 -25.27 -1.66
CA ASN A 296 -2.43 -24.16 -1.31
C ASN A 296 -1.97 -22.85 -1.95
N MET A 297 -0.66 -22.54 -1.94
CA MET A 297 -0.11 -21.38 -2.64
C MET A 297 -0.44 -21.43 -4.12
N ARG A 298 -0.19 -22.57 -4.79
CA ARG A 298 -0.51 -22.76 -6.21
C ARG A 298 -1.99 -22.52 -6.49
N ARG A 299 -2.89 -23.13 -5.73
CA ARG A 299 -4.34 -22.98 -5.90
C ARG A 299 -4.75 -21.51 -5.81
N VAL A 300 -4.32 -20.80 -4.78
CA VAL A 300 -4.66 -19.38 -4.60
C VAL A 300 -4.11 -18.53 -5.74
N LEU A 301 -2.87 -18.77 -6.18
CA LEU A 301 -2.24 -18.02 -7.28
C LEU A 301 -3.00 -18.19 -8.61
N LEU A 302 -3.49 -19.38 -8.92
CA LEU A 302 -4.23 -19.64 -10.16
C LEU A 302 -5.62 -18.98 -10.17
N ASP A 303 -6.21 -18.79 -8.99
CA ASP A 303 -7.53 -18.17 -8.82
C ASP A 303 -7.45 -16.63 -8.66
N PHE A 304 -6.30 -16.11 -8.28
CA PHE A 304 -6.13 -14.69 -7.96
C PHE A 304 -6.24 -13.81 -9.22
N THR A 305 -7.24 -12.94 -9.24
CA THR A 305 -7.53 -12.04 -10.37
C THR A 305 -6.95 -10.63 -10.21
N GLY A 306 -6.19 -10.39 -9.13
CA GLY A 306 -5.65 -9.08 -8.81
C GLY A 306 -6.48 -8.33 -7.76
N VAL A 307 -6.14 -7.06 -7.56
CA VAL A 307 -6.80 -6.16 -6.62
C VAL A 307 -7.58 -5.13 -7.40
N GLU A 308 -8.80 -4.84 -6.97
CA GLU A 308 -9.65 -3.81 -7.57
C GLU A 308 -8.87 -2.49 -7.73
N HIS A 309 -9.03 -1.84 -8.86
CA HIS A 309 -8.36 -0.59 -9.25
C HIS A 309 -6.84 -0.69 -9.49
N ARG A 310 -6.27 -1.88 -9.63
CA ARG A 310 -4.85 -2.08 -9.95
C ARG A 310 -4.68 -2.98 -11.18
N LEU A 311 -4.43 -2.38 -12.34
CA LEU A 311 -4.43 -3.03 -13.67
C LEU A 311 -5.60 -4.02 -13.82
N GLU A 312 -6.74 -3.65 -13.24
CA GLU A 312 -7.95 -4.45 -13.24
C GLU A 312 -8.55 -4.47 -14.64
N TYR A 313 -8.66 -5.67 -15.23
CA TYR A 313 -9.42 -5.83 -16.46
C TYR A 313 -10.91 -5.55 -16.18
N VAL A 314 -11.49 -4.60 -16.91
CA VAL A 314 -12.89 -4.22 -16.75
C VAL A 314 -13.77 -5.03 -17.70
N MET A 315 -13.57 -4.83 -19.00
CA MET A 315 -14.24 -5.58 -20.06
C MET A 315 -13.62 -5.26 -21.43
N THR A 316 -14.03 -5.99 -22.45
CA THR A 316 -13.73 -5.70 -23.84
C THR A 316 -14.95 -5.06 -24.51
N VAL A 317 -14.75 -3.91 -25.16
CA VAL A 317 -15.77 -3.20 -25.94
C VAL A 317 -15.28 -3.09 -27.38
N ASN A 318 -16.07 -3.56 -28.36
CA ASN A 318 -15.71 -3.56 -29.79
C ASN A 318 -14.31 -4.17 -30.08
N GLY A 319 -13.93 -5.20 -29.35
CA GLY A 319 -12.61 -5.86 -29.51
C GLY A 319 -11.46 -5.13 -28.78
N VAL A 320 -11.70 -4.02 -28.09
CA VAL A 320 -10.72 -3.25 -27.34
C VAL A 320 -10.88 -3.54 -25.84
N PRO A 321 -9.85 -4.04 -25.14
CA PRO A 321 -9.89 -4.25 -23.70
C PRO A 321 -9.66 -2.94 -22.92
N TYR A 322 -10.42 -2.76 -21.85
CA TYR A 322 -10.35 -1.64 -20.91
C TYR A 322 -9.78 -2.08 -19.57
N TYR A 323 -8.82 -1.31 -19.06
CA TYR A 323 -8.15 -1.59 -17.78
C TYR A 323 -8.28 -0.41 -16.82
N ASN A 324 -8.57 -0.72 -15.56
CA ASN A 324 -8.68 0.23 -14.46
C ASN A 324 -7.45 0.13 -13.55
N ASP A 325 -6.62 1.16 -13.58
CA ASP A 325 -5.47 1.30 -12.69
C ASP A 325 -5.58 2.61 -11.88
N SER A 326 -6.79 2.94 -11.43
CA SER A 326 -7.07 4.17 -10.67
C SER A 326 -6.20 4.32 -9.43
N LYS A 327 -5.64 3.23 -8.89
CA LYS A 327 -4.70 3.22 -7.76
C LYS A 327 -3.30 3.74 -8.11
N ALA A 328 -2.97 3.94 -9.38
CA ALA A 328 -1.73 4.59 -9.81
C ALA A 328 -1.79 6.09 -9.51
N THR A 329 -1.46 6.47 -8.28
CA THR A 329 -1.51 7.86 -7.79
C THR A 329 -0.15 8.56 -7.83
N ASN A 330 0.84 7.97 -8.49
CA ASN A 330 2.16 8.54 -8.75
C ASN A 330 2.70 8.08 -10.11
N PRO A 331 3.67 8.79 -10.71
CA PRO A 331 4.24 8.45 -12.01
C PRO A 331 4.89 7.07 -12.07
N ASP A 332 5.56 6.61 -11.01
CA ASP A 332 6.21 5.30 -10.98
C ASP A 332 5.19 4.15 -11.13
N SER A 333 4.03 4.28 -10.47
CA SER A 333 2.95 3.29 -10.63
C SER A 333 2.45 3.24 -12.08
N THR A 334 2.29 4.39 -12.75
CA THR A 334 1.88 4.43 -14.16
C THR A 334 2.96 3.89 -15.10
N ILE A 335 4.25 4.11 -14.79
CA ILE A 335 5.36 3.47 -15.51
C ILE A 335 5.20 1.94 -15.44
N LYS A 336 4.96 1.38 -14.27
CA LYS A 336 4.75 -0.07 -14.09
C LYS A 336 3.53 -0.58 -14.85
N ALA A 337 2.46 0.21 -14.90
CA ALA A 337 1.28 -0.12 -15.69
C ALA A 337 1.60 -0.13 -17.21
N LEU A 338 2.30 0.87 -17.71
CA LEU A 338 2.72 0.94 -19.11
C LEU A 338 3.68 -0.20 -19.49
N GLU A 339 4.61 -0.57 -18.59
CA GLU A 339 5.54 -1.71 -18.80
C GLU A 339 4.82 -3.05 -18.95
N ALA A 340 3.60 -3.18 -18.41
CA ALA A 340 2.82 -4.42 -18.48
C ALA A 340 2.24 -4.71 -19.88
N PHE A 341 2.22 -3.73 -20.78
CA PHE A 341 1.73 -3.87 -22.14
C PHE A 341 2.86 -3.73 -23.16
N ASP A 342 2.72 -4.36 -24.30
CA ASP A 342 3.72 -4.26 -25.38
C ASP A 342 3.67 -2.90 -26.10
N GLY A 343 2.55 -2.18 -26.03
CA GLY A 343 2.28 -0.89 -26.65
C GLY A 343 0.81 -0.75 -27.04
N HIS A 344 0.50 0.16 -27.98
CA HIS A 344 -0.84 0.42 -28.47
C HIS A 344 -1.82 0.82 -27.38
N ILE A 345 -1.41 1.78 -26.54
CA ILE A 345 -2.18 2.21 -25.38
C ILE A 345 -2.87 3.54 -25.68
N ILE A 346 -4.16 3.62 -25.37
CA ILE A 346 -4.86 4.88 -25.14
C ILE A 346 -4.84 5.12 -23.64
N LEU A 347 -3.98 6.04 -23.20
CA LEU A 347 -3.76 6.33 -21.78
C LEU A 347 -4.63 7.48 -21.30
N LEU A 348 -5.44 7.27 -20.26
CA LEU A 348 -6.14 8.31 -19.50
C LEU A 348 -5.30 8.66 -18.27
N ALA A 349 -4.80 9.91 -18.21
CA ALA A 349 -3.91 10.35 -17.12
C ALA A 349 -4.26 11.76 -16.62
N GLY A 350 -3.82 12.07 -15.37
CA GLY A 350 -4.07 13.34 -14.70
C GLY A 350 -4.91 13.21 -13.44
N GLY A 351 -5.18 14.34 -12.80
CA GLY A 351 -5.81 14.43 -11.49
C GLY A 351 -5.13 15.48 -10.63
N HIS A 352 -5.19 15.35 -9.29
CA HIS A 352 -4.54 16.26 -8.35
C HIS A 352 -3.00 16.09 -8.36
N ASP A 353 -2.30 17.19 -8.67
CA ASP A 353 -0.86 17.18 -8.92
C ASP A 353 -0.03 17.18 -7.64
N LYS A 354 0.89 16.22 -7.54
CA LYS A 354 1.88 16.12 -6.45
C LYS A 354 3.25 16.74 -6.81
N MET A 355 3.36 17.42 -7.96
CA MET A 355 4.58 18.08 -8.44
C MET A 355 5.80 17.15 -8.56
N THR A 356 5.58 15.84 -8.73
CA THR A 356 6.65 14.86 -8.95
C THR A 356 7.22 14.93 -10.36
N SER A 357 8.45 14.45 -10.58
CA SER A 357 9.06 14.39 -11.91
C SER A 357 8.26 13.52 -12.87
N LEU A 358 7.99 14.03 -14.07
CA LEU A 358 7.22 13.34 -15.12
C LEU A 358 8.11 12.79 -16.25
N GLU A 359 9.37 13.22 -16.34
CA GLU A 359 10.24 12.90 -17.46
C GLU A 359 10.38 11.39 -17.75
N PRO A 360 10.66 10.51 -16.75
CA PRO A 360 10.76 9.08 -17.02
C PRO A 360 9.44 8.48 -17.54
N MET A 361 8.30 8.91 -16.97
CA MET A 361 6.98 8.45 -17.39
C MET A 361 6.66 8.91 -18.82
N MET A 362 6.90 10.17 -19.16
CA MET A 362 6.55 10.70 -20.48
C MET A 362 7.40 10.10 -21.60
N LYS A 363 8.65 9.73 -21.35
CA LYS A 363 9.47 8.94 -22.29
C LYS A 363 8.82 7.59 -22.60
N LEU A 364 8.26 6.93 -21.60
CA LEU A 364 7.59 5.65 -21.79
C LEU A 364 6.21 5.81 -22.45
N VAL A 365 5.49 6.87 -22.13
CA VAL A 365 4.23 7.25 -22.80
C VAL A 365 4.50 7.47 -24.29
N GLN A 366 5.53 8.22 -24.66
CA GLN A 366 5.93 8.44 -26.05
C GLN A 366 6.23 7.14 -26.79
N ALA A 367 6.81 6.16 -26.12
CA ALA A 367 7.19 4.89 -26.74
C ALA A 367 6.02 3.90 -26.87
N LYS A 368 4.98 4.00 -26.03
CA LYS A 368 3.95 2.96 -25.89
C LYS A 368 2.51 3.43 -26.09
N ALA A 369 2.23 4.71 -25.88
CA ALA A 369 0.88 5.24 -26.02
C ALA A 369 0.66 5.80 -27.43
N ASP A 370 -0.39 5.32 -28.09
CA ASP A 370 -0.84 5.89 -29.36
C ASP A 370 -1.57 7.21 -29.13
N VAL A 371 -2.30 7.33 -28.00
CA VAL A 371 -3.02 8.54 -27.59
C VAL A 371 -2.87 8.74 -26.09
N LEU A 372 -2.62 9.99 -25.68
CA LEU A 372 -2.64 10.44 -24.28
C LEU A 372 -3.83 11.37 -24.06
N ILE A 373 -4.78 10.96 -23.22
CA ILE A 373 -5.95 11.76 -22.83
C ILE A 373 -5.72 12.31 -21.43
N LEU A 374 -5.70 13.62 -21.30
CA LEU A 374 -5.37 14.33 -20.07
C LEU A 374 -6.60 14.99 -19.45
N LEU A 375 -6.77 14.83 -18.13
CA LEU A 375 -7.88 15.42 -17.38
C LEU A 375 -7.42 15.87 -15.99
N GLY A 376 -8.26 16.68 -15.33
CA GLY A 376 -8.02 17.15 -13.96
C GLY A 376 -7.02 18.29 -13.84
N GLU A 377 -6.65 18.62 -12.61
CA GLU A 377 -5.78 19.75 -12.25
C GLU A 377 -4.42 19.70 -12.96
N ALA A 378 -3.82 18.51 -13.04
CA ALA A 378 -2.48 18.31 -13.61
C ALA A 378 -2.42 18.43 -15.15
N LYS A 379 -3.53 18.55 -15.86
CA LYS A 379 -3.60 18.38 -17.32
C LYS A 379 -2.65 19.28 -18.11
N GLU A 380 -2.45 20.55 -17.71
CA GLU A 380 -1.56 21.45 -18.40
C GLU A 380 -0.08 21.09 -18.22
N ARG A 381 0.34 20.79 -17.00
CA ARG A 381 1.72 20.36 -16.72
C ARG A 381 2.06 19.03 -17.40
N PHE A 382 1.11 18.10 -17.42
CA PHE A 382 1.27 16.82 -18.13
C PHE A 382 1.36 17.04 -19.64
N TYR A 383 0.56 17.95 -20.18
CA TYR A 383 0.62 18.32 -21.60
C TYR A 383 2.01 18.87 -21.97
N GLU A 384 2.53 19.83 -21.21
CA GLU A 384 3.85 20.42 -21.44
C GLU A 384 4.95 19.35 -21.38
N ALA A 385 4.93 18.48 -20.38
CA ALA A 385 5.88 17.39 -20.21
C ALA A 385 5.79 16.36 -21.36
N ALA A 386 4.59 16.00 -21.80
CA ALA A 386 4.35 15.06 -22.89
C ALA A 386 4.80 15.67 -24.23
N ALA A 387 4.49 16.93 -24.49
CA ALA A 387 4.92 17.64 -25.70
C ALA A 387 6.46 17.74 -25.76
N ALA A 388 7.12 18.05 -24.63
CA ALA A 388 8.58 18.09 -24.52
C ALA A 388 9.21 16.70 -24.75
N ALA A 389 8.52 15.61 -24.39
CA ALA A 389 8.96 14.24 -24.63
C ALA A 389 8.64 13.74 -26.06
N GLY A 390 7.90 14.51 -26.87
CA GLY A 390 7.55 14.17 -28.25
C GLY A 390 6.39 13.17 -28.37
N VAL A 391 5.45 13.16 -27.42
CA VAL A 391 4.21 12.35 -27.52
C VAL A 391 3.37 12.85 -28.69
N GLY A 392 2.95 11.95 -29.58
CA GLY A 392 2.37 12.30 -30.87
C GLY A 392 0.93 12.81 -30.82
N ASP A 393 0.04 12.15 -30.11
CA ASP A 393 -1.38 12.54 -29.99
C ASP A 393 -1.75 12.79 -28.52
N ILE A 394 -1.95 14.07 -28.18
CA ILE A 394 -2.30 14.50 -26.82
C ILE A 394 -3.63 15.21 -26.88
N ARG A 395 -4.59 14.74 -26.10
CA ARG A 395 -5.94 15.30 -26.00
C ARG A 395 -6.20 15.80 -24.59
N LYS A 396 -6.88 16.90 -24.43
CA LYS A 396 -7.31 17.45 -23.13
C LYS A 396 -8.82 17.42 -23.07
N VAL A 397 -9.34 16.99 -21.93
CA VAL A 397 -10.78 16.92 -21.62
C VAL A 397 -11.05 17.47 -20.23
N GLU A 398 -12.31 17.79 -19.91
CA GLU A 398 -12.67 18.36 -18.62
C GLU A 398 -13.17 17.28 -17.65
N THR A 399 -13.78 16.21 -18.14
CA THR A 399 -14.44 15.20 -17.30
C THR A 399 -13.97 13.78 -17.64
N MET A 400 -14.20 12.85 -16.71
CA MET A 400 -13.97 11.42 -16.96
C MET A 400 -14.93 10.87 -18.02
N ASP A 401 -16.15 11.41 -18.10
CA ASP A 401 -17.14 11.04 -19.11
C ASP A 401 -16.60 11.35 -20.51
N GLU A 402 -16.11 12.58 -20.73
CA GLU A 402 -15.48 12.98 -21.98
C GLU A 402 -14.26 12.12 -22.30
N ALA A 403 -13.44 11.76 -21.28
CA ALA A 403 -12.25 10.95 -21.47
C ALA A 403 -12.61 9.53 -21.96
N VAL A 404 -13.60 8.90 -21.35
CA VAL A 404 -14.05 7.55 -21.72
C VAL A 404 -14.74 7.56 -23.09
N GLU A 405 -15.59 8.57 -23.37
CA GLU A 405 -16.25 8.72 -24.65
C GLU A 405 -15.24 8.96 -25.78
N LEU A 406 -14.23 9.79 -25.55
CA LEU A 406 -13.18 10.06 -26.53
C LEU A 406 -12.34 8.80 -26.76
N ALA A 407 -11.95 8.10 -25.70
CA ALA A 407 -11.22 6.83 -25.82
C ALA A 407 -12.03 5.80 -26.62
N TYR A 408 -13.34 5.68 -26.38
CA TYR A 408 -14.22 4.79 -27.14
C TYR A 408 -14.26 5.13 -28.64
N LYS A 409 -14.29 6.42 -29.00
CA LYS A 409 -14.31 6.88 -30.41
C LYS A 409 -12.99 6.63 -31.14
N LEU A 410 -11.87 6.69 -30.42
CA LEU A 410 -10.53 6.57 -31.00
C LEU A 410 -10.02 5.13 -31.02
N ALA A 411 -10.45 4.31 -30.08
CA ALA A 411 -9.90 2.99 -29.86
C ALA A 411 -10.31 1.98 -30.95
N ALA A 412 -9.30 1.28 -31.46
CA ALA A 412 -9.46 0.16 -32.38
C ALA A 412 -8.47 -0.96 -32.02
N ALA A 413 -8.88 -2.22 -32.19
CA ALA A 413 -7.96 -3.33 -31.96
C ALA A 413 -6.71 -3.20 -32.87
N PRO A 414 -5.49 -3.45 -32.36
CA PRO A 414 -5.14 -4.15 -31.12
C PRO A 414 -4.95 -3.23 -29.90
N GLN A 415 -5.41 -1.97 -29.91
CA GLN A 415 -5.23 -1.05 -28.80
C GLN A 415 -5.89 -1.51 -27.51
N VAL A 416 -5.39 -1.00 -26.38
CA VAL A 416 -6.00 -1.12 -25.06
C VAL A 416 -6.31 0.27 -24.51
N VAL A 417 -7.40 0.43 -23.76
CA VAL A 417 -7.71 1.66 -23.01
C VAL A 417 -7.30 1.45 -21.57
N LEU A 418 -6.43 2.33 -21.07
CA LEU A 418 -5.86 2.24 -19.73
C LEU A 418 -6.12 3.52 -18.94
N LEU A 419 -6.90 3.44 -17.86
CA LEU A 419 -6.94 4.46 -16.84
C LEU A 419 -5.77 4.24 -15.89
N SER A 420 -4.67 5.02 -16.00
CA SER A 420 -3.54 5.01 -15.06
C SER A 420 -3.09 6.45 -14.80
N PRO A 421 -3.70 7.11 -13.81
CA PRO A 421 -3.73 8.57 -13.71
C PRO A 421 -2.41 9.23 -13.36
N ALA A 422 -1.45 8.56 -12.73
CA ALA A 422 -0.22 9.11 -12.17
C ALA A 422 -0.43 10.21 -11.09
N CYS A 423 -1.68 10.49 -10.73
CA CYS A 423 -2.11 11.56 -9.83
C CYS A 423 -3.10 11.06 -8.78
N SER A 424 -3.16 11.75 -7.64
CA SER A 424 -4.27 11.57 -6.69
C SER A 424 -5.60 11.97 -7.36
N SER A 425 -6.72 11.65 -6.71
CA SER A 425 -8.07 11.84 -7.29
C SER A 425 -8.84 13.01 -6.67
N TYR A 426 -8.26 13.69 -5.69
CA TYR A 426 -8.98 14.63 -4.81
C TYR A 426 -9.46 15.92 -5.46
N ASP A 427 -9.06 16.17 -6.71
CA ASP A 427 -9.56 17.29 -7.53
C ASP A 427 -10.95 17.05 -8.11
N MET A 428 -11.31 15.80 -8.40
CA MET A 428 -12.58 15.44 -9.04
C MET A 428 -13.36 14.35 -8.30
N PHE A 429 -12.71 13.59 -7.40
CA PHE A 429 -13.31 12.44 -6.71
C PHE A 429 -12.89 12.42 -5.24
N GLU A 430 -13.74 11.88 -4.39
CA GLU A 430 -13.47 11.72 -2.97
C GLU A 430 -12.19 10.91 -2.68
N ASN A 431 -11.94 9.88 -3.49
CA ASN A 431 -10.80 8.99 -3.37
C ASN A 431 -10.56 8.19 -4.66
N PHE A 432 -9.43 7.50 -4.78
CA PHE A 432 -9.13 6.69 -5.96
C PHE A 432 -10.11 5.51 -6.18
N PRO A 433 -10.71 4.85 -5.16
CA PRO A 433 -11.75 3.86 -5.39
C PRO A 433 -13.01 4.46 -6.04
N ALA A 434 -13.42 5.65 -5.63
CA ALA A 434 -14.54 6.35 -6.24
C ALA A 434 -14.26 6.66 -7.72
N ARG A 435 -13.06 7.16 -8.05
CA ARG A 435 -12.61 7.37 -9.43
C ARG A 435 -12.62 6.07 -10.25
N GLY A 436 -12.09 4.99 -9.70
CA GLY A 436 -12.02 3.71 -10.39
C GLY A 436 -13.40 3.08 -10.63
N ARG A 437 -14.30 3.13 -9.65
CA ARG A 437 -15.70 2.68 -9.83
C ARG A 437 -16.44 3.52 -10.86
N TYR A 438 -16.24 4.83 -10.84
CA TYR A 438 -16.85 5.73 -11.82
C TYR A 438 -16.42 5.38 -13.24
N PHE A 439 -15.12 5.20 -13.47
CA PHE A 439 -14.58 4.73 -14.76
C PHE A 439 -15.21 3.39 -15.18
N LYS A 440 -15.26 2.40 -14.29
CA LYS A 440 -15.86 1.08 -14.59
C LYS A 440 -17.33 1.20 -15.01
N ASN A 441 -18.09 2.07 -14.35
CA ASN A 441 -19.50 2.30 -14.67
C ASN A 441 -19.67 2.94 -16.05
N LEU A 442 -18.82 3.91 -16.40
CA LEU A 442 -18.83 4.53 -17.73
C LEU A 442 -18.50 3.51 -18.83
N VAL A 443 -17.46 2.69 -18.60
CA VAL A 443 -17.09 1.63 -19.56
C VAL A 443 -18.21 0.61 -19.73
N ALA A 444 -18.89 0.22 -18.65
CA ALA A 444 -20.01 -0.72 -18.70
C ALA A 444 -21.25 -0.16 -19.46
N ALA A 445 -21.38 1.16 -19.51
CA ALA A 445 -22.46 1.86 -20.22
C ALA A 445 -22.16 2.11 -21.71
N LEU A 446 -20.94 1.83 -22.20
CA LEU A 446 -20.59 2.03 -23.61
C LEU A 446 -21.41 1.11 -24.53
N PRO A 447 -21.75 1.58 -25.75
CA PRO A 447 -22.39 0.75 -26.77
C PRO A 447 -21.49 -0.46 -27.11
N LYS A 448 -22.12 -1.64 -27.19
CA LYS A 448 -21.44 -2.91 -27.50
C LYS A 448 -21.49 -3.21 -28.98
#